data_2f246ec92595cd4565c9f1f1ca1db28a
#
_entry.id   2f246ec92595cd4565c9f1f1ca1db28a
#
_cell.length_a   1.000
_cell.length_b   1.000
_cell.length_c   1.000
_cell.angle_alpha   90.00
_cell.angle_beta   90.00
_cell.angle_gamma   90.00
#
_symmetry.space_group_name_H-M   'P 1'
#
loop_
_entity.id
_entity.type
_entity.pdbx_description
1 polymer ?
#
loop_
_entity_poly.entity_id
_entity_poly.type
_entity_poly.pdbx_seq_one_letter_code
_entity_poly.pdbx_strand_id
1 'polypeptide(L)'
;HRYSSAASDVYKRQKFIGMQIIIEGLALAAFNNMKFILNDGLLKQLLHYVIRDEARHVTFGINYLEDYLKTLSKSEIEERAEFAFEACLVMRGRLISGEVVAKFLDYTPEEADRIAFESDQGQNFRTLLFTKIVPNLKRIGLLTDNVKEKYEQIGVLSYAELEDNFNIDWAEMSKPYETQEEIEKAIRLLSLIHISEPTRHLL
;
A
#
# COMPACT_ATOMS: atom_id res chain seq x y z
N HIS A 1 34.70 6.71 14.02
CA HIS A 1 33.43 7.42 14.22
C HIS A 1 32.75 7.89 12.91
N ARG A 2 33.50 8.28 11.87
CA ARG A 2 32.89 8.74 10.59
C ARG A 2 32.24 7.60 9.78
N TYR A 3 32.79 6.39 9.82
CA TYR A 3 32.20 5.23 9.11
C TYR A 3 30.87 4.75 9.73
N SER A 4 30.73 4.89 11.04
CA SER A 4 29.50 4.53 11.76
C SER A 4 28.33 5.46 11.42
N SER A 5 28.58 6.76 11.21
CA SER A 5 27.54 7.73 10.86
C SER A 5 27.04 7.54 9.41
N ALA A 6 27.94 7.32 8.45
CA ALA A 6 27.58 7.09 7.05
C ALA A 6 26.73 5.82 6.87
N ALA A 7 27.14 4.70 7.48
CA ALA A 7 26.37 3.46 7.44
C ALA A 7 24.99 3.61 8.11
N SER A 8 24.91 4.36 9.22
CA SER A 8 23.64 4.68 9.87
C SER A 8 22.73 5.52 8.97
N ASP A 9 23.27 6.47 8.22
CA ASP A 9 22.49 7.33 7.33
C ASP A 9 22.00 6.57 6.09
N VAL A 10 22.80 5.71 5.50
CA VAL A 10 22.40 4.80 4.41
C VAL A 10 21.24 3.91 4.87
N TYR A 11 21.37 3.26 6.02
CA TYR A 11 20.33 2.40 6.57
C TYR A 11 19.01 3.14 6.86
N LYS A 12 19.07 4.35 7.43
CA LYS A 12 17.88 5.16 7.68
C LYS A 12 17.16 5.52 6.40
N ARG A 13 17.89 5.81 5.32
CA ARG A 13 17.32 6.23 4.04
C ARG A 13 16.77 5.06 3.23
N GLN A 14 17.38 3.87 3.31
CA GLN A 14 16.78 2.65 2.77
C GLN A 14 15.45 2.33 3.48
N LYS A 15 15.41 2.47 4.81
CA LYS A 15 14.16 2.36 5.57
C LYS A 15 13.12 3.37 5.12
N PHE A 16 13.53 4.60 4.81
CA PHE A 16 12.61 5.62 4.33
C PHE A 16 11.99 5.25 2.98
N ILE A 17 12.78 4.71 2.02
CA ILE A 17 12.24 4.18 0.76
C ILE A 17 11.23 3.06 1.03
N GLY A 18 11.61 2.09 1.88
CA GLY A 18 10.74 0.98 2.24
C GLY A 18 9.43 1.42 2.88
N MET A 19 9.48 2.38 3.79
CA MET A 19 8.30 2.88 4.50
C MET A 19 7.43 3.74 3.58
N GLN A 20 7.97 4.82 3.02
CA GLN A 20 7.18 5.86 2.35
C GLN A 20 6.66 5.47 0.97
N ILE A 21 7.34 4.59 0.26
CA ILE A 21 6.90 4.18 -1.09
C ILE A 21 6.27 2.81 -1.06
N ILE A 22 6.92 1.84 -0.42
CA ILE A 22 6.49 0.44 -0.51
C ILE A 22 5.38 0.15 0.50
N ILE A 23 5.54 0.48 1.79
CA ILE A 23 4.54 0.17 2.81
C ILE A 23 3.32 1.08 2.67
N GLU A 24 3.51 2.38 2.51
CA GLU A 24 2.38 3.30 2.34
C GLU A 24 1.72 3.18 0.97
N GLY A 25 2.48 2.81 -0.08
CA GLY A 25 1.91 2.41 -1.37
C GLY A 25 1.04 1.15 -1.26
N LEU A 26 1.47 0.18 -0.43
CA LEU A 26 0.66 -0.99 -0.09
C LEU A 26 -0.61 -0.59 0.68
N ALA A 27 -0.51 0.30 1.66
CA ALA A 27 -1.65 0.79 2.41
C ALA A 27 -2.68 1.47 1.50
N LEU A 28 -2.23 2.31 0.56
CA LEU A 28 -3.10 2.89 -0.47
C LEU A 28 -3.83 1.83 -1.29
N ALA A 29 -3.12 0.80 -1.75
CA ALA A 29 -3.71 -0.29 -2.51
C ALA A 29 -4.75 -1.07 -1.68
N ALA A 30 -4.41 -1.42 -0.44
CA ALA A 30 -5.27 -2.16 0.47
C ALA A 30 -6.55 -1.37 0.81
N PHE A 31 -6.42 -0.11 1.20
CA PHE A 31 -7.57 0.71 1.58
C PHE A 31 -8.48 1.03 0.41
N ASN A 32 -7.94 1.26 -0.79
CA ASN A 32 -8.76 1.40 -2.01
C ASN A 32 -9.54 0.13 -2.32
N ASN A 33 -8.91 -1.05 -2.21
CA ASN A 33 -9.58 -2.32 -2.40
C ASN A 33 -10.68 -2.54 -1.34
N MET A 34 -10.37 -2.30 -0.07
CA MET A 34 -11.36 -2.38 1.02
C MET A 34 -12.54 -1.44 0.77
N LYS A 35 -12.29 -0.18 0.41
CA LYS A 35 -13.33 0.79 0.08
C LYS A 35 -14.23 0.33 -1.06
N PHE A 36 -13.67 -0.38 -2.03
CA PHE A 36 -14.42 -0.91 -3.18
C PHE A 36 -15.34 -2.08 -2.78
N ILE A 37 -14.84 -3.04 -1.99
CA ILE A 37 -15.58 -4.28 -1.67
C ILE A 37 -16.58 -4.12 -0.50
N LEU A 38 -16.38 -3.15 0.38
CA LEU A 38 -17.24 -2.95 1.55
C LEU A 38 -18.57 -2.30 1.14
N ASN A 39 -19.64 -2.64 1.87
CA ASN A 39 -20.96 -2.01 1.72
C ASN A 39 -21.32 -1.07 2.88
N ASP A 40 -20.44 -0.91 3.87
CA ASP A 40 -20.65 -0.03 5.01
C ASP A 40 -20.26 1.41 4.68
N GLY A 41 -21.23 2.34 4.75
CA GLY A 41 -21.03 3.76 4.38
C GLY A 41 -20.08 4.48 5.34
N LEU A 42 -20.16 4.22 6.65
CA LEU A 42 -19.27 4.84 7.63
C LEU A 42 -17.83 4.40 7.43
N LEU A 43 -17.61 3.11 7.21
CA LEU A 43 -16.29 2.57 6.96
C LEU A 43 -15.70 3.07 5.63
N LYS A 44 -16.52 3.17 4.58
CA LYS A 44 -16.10 3.80 3.31
C LYS A 44 -15.67 5.25 3.49
N GLN A 45 -16.41 6.02 4.29
CA GLN A 45 -16.07 7.40 4.60
C GLN A 45 -14.76 7.49 5.39
N LEU A 46 -14.58 6.65 6.41
CA LEU A 46 -13.34 6.57 7.17
C LEU A 46 -12.15 6.26 6.25
N LEU A 47 -12.29 5.23 5.41
CA LEU A 47 -11.27 4.85 4.45
C LEU A 47 -10.96 5.96 3.45
N HIS A 48 -11.95 6.75 3.02
CA HIS A 48 -11.71 7.90 2.15
C HIS A 48 -10.72 8.89 2.77
N TYR A 49 -10.90 9.23 4.03
CA TYR A 49 -9.98 10.15 4.71
C TYR A 49 -8.61 9.54 4.99
N VAL A 50 -8.57 8.26 5.37
CA VAL A 50 -7.30 7.54 5.56
C VAL A 50 -6.51 7.46 4.24
N ILE A 51 -7.15 7.08 3.13
CA ILE A 51 -6.54 7.02 1.80
C ILE A 51 -5.94 8.39 1.41
N ARG A 52 -6.65 9.48 1.71
CA ARG A 52 -6.17 10.83 1.46
C ARG A 52 -4.91 11.16 2.26
N ASP A 53 -4.86 10.76 3.51
CA ASP A 53 -3.70 11.02 4.36
C ASP A 53 -2.51 10.14 3.95
N GLU A 54 -2.71 8.87 3.63
CA GLU A 54 -1.68 7.98 3.07
C GLU A 54 -1.14 8.49 1.73
N ALA A 55 -2.01 9.00 0.86
CA ALA A 55 -1.58 9.60 -0.40
C ALA A 55 -0.66 10.82 -0.19
N ARG A 56 -0.89 11.62 0.86
CA ARG A 56 0.00 12.72 1.24
C ARG A 56 1.36 12.24 1.72
N HIS A 57 1.38 11.18 2.53
CA HIS A 57 2.62 10.57 3.02
C HIS A 57 3.47 10.05 1.88
N VAL A 58 2.86 9.29 0.96
CA VAL A 58 3.56 8.78 -0.24
C VAL A 58 4.09 9.93 -1.08
N THR A 59 3.27 10.95 -1.35
CA THR A 59 3.69 12.12 -2.15
C THR A 59 4.82 12.89 -1.48
N PHE A 60 4.77 13.08 -0.16
CA PHE A 60 5.87 13.68 0.59
C PHE A 60 7.15 12.86 0.46
N GLY A 61 7.04 11.54 0.63
CA GLY A 61 8.17 10.63 0.50
C GLY A 61 8.80 10.66 -0.89
N ILE A 62 7.97 10.68 -1.95
CA ILE A 62 8.43 10.74 -3.34
C ILE A 62 9.18 12.05 -3.60
N ASN A 63 8.61 13.20 -3.22
CA ASN A 63 9.22 14.50 -3.43
C ASN A 63 10.56 14.62 -2.69
N TYR A 64 10.61 14.17 -1.44
CA TYR A 64 11.85 14.16 -0.66
C TYR A 64 12.92 13.27 -1.29
N LEU A 65 12.55 12.06 -1.70
CA LEU A 65 13.47 11.09 -2.29
C LEU A 65 13.93 11.50 -3.69
N GLU A 66 13.07 12.11 -4.50
CA GLU A 66 13.43 12.61 -5.83
C GLU A 66 14.62 13.57 -5.77
N ASP A 67 14.60 14.51 -4.84
CA ASP A 67 15.70 15.46 -4.68
C ASP A 67 16.93 14.81 -4.05
N TYR A 68 16.73 13.96 -3.07
CA TYR A 68 17.83 13.25 -2.42
C TYR A 68 18.58 12.32 -3.38
N LEU A 69 17.88 11.52 -4.17
CA LEU A 69 18.50 10.54 -5.07
C LEU A 69 19.34 11.21 -6.16
N LYS A 70 19.02 12.44 -6.57
CA LYS A 70 19.84 13.24 -7.48
C LYS A 70 21.24 13.55 -6.92
N THR A 71 21.45 13.46 -5.62
CA THR A 71 22.74 13.72 -4.96
C THR A 71 23.62 12.48 -4.85
N LEU A 72 23.11 11.31 -5.20
CA LEU A 72 23.79 10.04 -5.07
C LEU A 72 24.64 9.67 -6.30
N SER A 73 25.68 8.90 -6.08
CA SER A 73 26.43 8.25 -7.14
C SER A 73 25.59 7.15 -7.81
N LYS A 74 25.97 6.79 -9.06
CA LYS A 74 25.30 5.70 -9.79
C LYS A 74 25.28 4.40 -9.01
N SER A 75 26.39 4.04 -8.35
CA SER A 75 26.47 2.82 -7.54
C SER A 75 25.52 2.83 -6.35
N GLU A 76 25.35 3.99 -5.70
CA GLU A 76 24.43 4.15 -4.58
C GLU A 76 22.98 4.07 -5.03
N ILE A 77 22.66 4.59 -6.23
CA ILE A 77 21.30 4.45 -6.81
C ILE A 77 20.99 2.99 -7.10
N GLU A 78 21.94 2.23 -7.70
CA GLU A 78 21.76 0.81 -7.98
C GLU A 78 21.52 0.01 -6.69
N GLU A 79 22.27 0.26 -5.63
CA GLU A 79 22.06 -0.38 -4.33
C GLU A 79 20.65 -0.14 -3.79
N ARG A 80 20.13 1.07 -3.95
CA ARG A 80 18.76 1.42 -3.49
C ARG A 80 17.69 0.85 -4.39
N ALA A 81 17.95 0.75 -5.68
CA ALA A 81 17.05 0.11 -6.64
C ALA A 81 16.91 -1.40 -6.32
N GLU A 82 18.01 -2.08 -6.04
CA GLU A 82 18.01 -3.47 -5.60
C GLU A 82 17.26 -3.64 -4.29
N PHE A 83 17.52 -2.80 -3.29
CA PHE A 83 16.80 -2.83 -2.02
C PHE A 83 15.29 -2.64 -2.22
N ALA A 84 14.88 -1.68 -3.07
CA ALA A 84 13.48 -1.44 -3.36
C ALA A 84 12.81 -2.65 -4.02
N PHE A 85 13.50 -3.32 -4.96
CA PHE A 85 13.01 -4.54 -5.57
C PHE A 85 12.85 -5.68 -4.56
N GLU A 86 13.85 -5.93 -3.73
CA GLU A 86 13.80 -6.95 -2.67
C GLU A 86 12.65 -6.68 -1.68
N ALA A 87 12.47 -5.42 -1.27
CA ALA A 87 11.37 -5.03 -0.41
C ALA A 87 10.00 -5.27 -1.06
N CYS A 88 9.87 -5.01 -2.37
CA CYS A 88 8.65 -5.34 -3.13
C CYS A 88 8.36 -6.85 -3.13
N LEU A 89 9.38 -7.69 -3.31
CA LEU A 89 9.22 -9.15 -3.26
C LEU A 89 8.78 -9.64 -1.87
N VAL A 90 9.40 -9.11 -0.81
CA VAL A 90 9.02 -9.42 0.57
C VAL A 90 7.56 -9.03 0.83
N MET A 91 7.15 -7.84 0.40
CA MET A 91 5.78 -7.38 0.56
C MET A 91 4.79 -8.23 -0.25
N ARG A 92 5.14 -8.59 -1.49
CA ARG A 92 4.33 -9.50 -2.31
C ARG A 92 4.02 -10.82 -1.61
N GLY A 93 4.99 -11.37 -0.88
CA GLY A 93 4.82 -12.64 -0.14
C GLY A 93 4.10 -12.48 1.20
N ARG A 94 4.30 -11.35 1.91
CA ARG A 94 3.77 -11.15 3.27
C ARG A 94 2.28 -10.80 3.34
N LEU A 95 1.65 -10.48 2.22
CA LEU A 95 0.21 -10.23 2.15
C LEU A 95 -0.64 -11.49 2.30
N ILE A 96 0.01 -12.64 2.33
CA ILE A 96 -0.59 -13.94 2.52
C ILE A 96 -0.04 -14.47 3.85
N SER A 97 -0.92 -14.67 4.82
CA SER A 97 -0.57 -15.21 6.13
C SER A 97 -1.25 -16.56 6.33
N GLY A 98 -0.74 -17.57 5.63
CA GLY A 98 -1.24 -18.94 5.73
C GLY A 98 -1.29 -19.46 7.15
N GLU A 99 -0.30 -19.10 7.96
CA GLU A 99 -0.27 -19.45 9.39
C GLU A 99 -1.47 -18.90 10.18
N VAL A 100 -1.91 -17.67 9.86
CA VAL A 100 -3.09 -17.07 10.51
C VAL A 100 -4.36 -17.72 9.98
N VAL A 101 -4.48 -17.86 8.66
CA VAL A 101 -5.66 -18.47 8.02
C VAL A 101 -5.85 -19.92 8.49
N ALA A 102 -4.78 -20.69 8.55
CA ALA A 102 -4.80 -22.08 9.00
C ALA A 102 -5.30 -22.27 10.44
N LYS A 103 -5.19 -21.24 11.30
CA LYS A 103 -5.76 -21.30 12.67
C LYS A 103 -7.29 -21.22 12.72
N PHE A 104 -7.90 -20.69 11.68
CA PHE A 104 -9.35 -20.46 11.62
C PHE A 104 -10.05 -21.34 10.61
N LEU A 105 -9.30 -21.92 9.66
CA LEU A 105 -9.80 -22.80 8.62
C LEU A 105 -9.04 -24.14 8.70
N ASP A 106 -9.67 -25.20 8.24
CA ASP A 106 -9.09 -26.55 8.26
C ASP A 106 -8.14 -26.78 7.06
N TYR A 107 -7.07 -25.95 7.01
CA TYR A 107 -6.00 -26.02 6.04
C TYR A 107 -4.64 -26.06 6.72
N THR A 108 -3.63 -26.60 6.03
CA THR A 108 -2.24 -26.35 6.43
C THR A 108 -1.84 -24.92 6.04
N PRO A 109 -0.82 -24.34 6.70
CA PRO A 109 -0.31 -23.00 6.31
C PRO A 109 0.08 -22.91 4.83
N GLU A 110 0.70 -23.95 4.29
CA GLU A 110 1.14 -24.02 2.89
C GLU A 110 -0.05 -24.07 1.92
N GLU A 111 -1.10 -24.80 2.26
CA GLU A 111 -2.34 -24.84 1.45
C GLU A 111 -3.05 -23.49 1.50
N ALA A 112 -3.13 -22.87 2.66
CA ALA A 112 -3.74 -21.54 2.82
C ALA A 112 -2.98 -20.47 2.03
N ASP A 113 -1.64 -20.46 2.08
CA ASP A 113 -0.79 -19.57 1.29
C ASP A 113 -0.99 -19.78 -0.20
N ARG A 114 -1.01 -21.03 -0.66
CA ARG A 114 -1.23 -21.36 -2.07
C ARG A 114 -2.60 -20.91 -2.54
N ILE A 115 -3.67 -21.22 -1.81
CA ILE A 115 -5.05 -20.83 -2.17
C ILE A 115 -5.17 -19.30 -2.22
N ALA A 116 -4.65 -18.59 -1.23
CA ALA A 116 -4.68 -17.13 -1.21
C ALA A 116 -3.84 -16.52 -2.34
N PHE A 117 -2.69 -17.14 -2.69
CA PHE A 117 -1.84 -16.69 -3.78
C PHE A 117 -2.48 -16.92 -5.16
N GLU A 118 -3.13 -18.04 -5.38
CA GLU A 118 -3.76 -18.40 -6.65
C GLU A 118 -5.15 -17.78 -6.83
N SER A 119 -5.80 -17.31 -5.76
CA SER A 119 -7.12 -16.69 -5.82
C SER A 119 -7.15 -15.43 -6.68
N ASP A 120 -8.26 -15.16 -7.35
CA ASP A 120 -8.48 -13.92 -8.12
C ASP A 120 -8.30 -12.67 -7.24
N GLN A 121 -8.75 -12.73 -5.98
CA GLN A 121 -8.59 -11.65 -5.02
C GLN A 121 -7.12 -11.40 -4.69
N GLY A 122 -6.33 -12.46 -4.46
CA GLY A 122 -4.90 -12.35 -4.21
C GLY A 122 -4.15 -11.81 -5.43
N GLN A 123 -4.51 -12.25 -6.63
CA GLN A 123 -3.93 -11.74 -7.88
C GLN A 123 -4.27 -10.28 -8.11
N ASN A 124 -5.54 -9.89 -7.96
CA ASN A 124 -6.00 -8.52 -8.10
C ASN A 124 -5.32 -7.59 -7.08
N PHE A 125 -5.17 -8.04 -5.84
CA PHE A 125 -4.51 -7.25 -4.82
C PHE A 125 -3.02 -7.04 -5.12
N ARG A 126 -2.29 -8.07 -5.55
CA ARG A 126 -0.89 -7.93 -5.97
C ARG A 126 -0.75 -7.00 -7.18
N THR A 127 -1.64 -7.11 -8.15
CA THR A 127 -1.71 -6.19 -9.29
C THR A 127 -1.86 -4.76 -8.79
N LEU A 128 -2.84 -4.50 -7.93
CA LEU A 128 -3.12 -3.18 -7.40
C LEU A 128 -1.93 -2.61 -6.60
N LEU A 129 -1.23 -3.45 -5.82
CA LEU A 129 -0.02 -3.07 -5.11
C LEU A 129 1.04 -2.52 -6.07
N PHE A 130 1.39 -3.28 -7.10
CA PHE A 130 2.45 -2.87 -8.03
C PHE A 130 2.06 -1.68 -8.91
N THR A 131 0.76 -1.51 -9.21
CA THR A 131 0.27 -0.30 -9.91
C THR A 131 0.47 0.98 -9.09
N LYS A 132 0.63 0.87 -7.78
CA LYS A 132 0.91 2.02 -6.90
C LYS A 132 2.40 2.22 -6.62
N ILE A 133 3.20 1.17 -6.69
CA ILE A 133 4.62 1.23 -6.33
C ILE A 133 5.50 1.53 -7.55
N VAL A 134 5.33 0.78 -8.64
CA VAL A 134 6.26 0.82 -9.79
C VAL A 134 6.34 2.19 -10.47
N PRO A 135 5.24 2.93 -10.71
CA PRO A 135 5.31 4.27 -11.28
C PRO A 135 6.12 5.25 -10.41
N ASN A 136 5.94 5.15 -9.09
CA ASN A 136 6.66 6.00 -8.15
C ASN A 136 8.15 5.69 -8.10
N LEU A 137 8.54 4.42 -8.17
CA LEU A 137 9.94 4.00 -8.27
C LEU A 137 10.59 4.49 -9.58
N LYS A 138 9.85 4.42 -10.71
CA LYS A 138 10.29 5.00 -11.99
C LYS A 138 10.55 6.49 -11.84
N ARG A 139 9.61 7.24 -11.26
CA ARG A 139 9.69 8.68 -11.08
C ARG A 139 10.95 9.11 -10.33
N ILE A 140 11.26 8.45 -9.21
CA ILE A 140 12.43 8.80 -8.39
C ILE A 140 13.74 8.21 -8.91
N GLY A 141 13.73 7.53 -10.07
CA GLY A 141 14.94 6.99 -10.70
C GLY A 141 15.45 5.66 -10.12
N LEU A 142 14.63 4.94 -9.35
CA LEU A 142 14.97 3.61 -8.82
C LEU A 142 14.56 2.45 -9.73
N LEU A 143 13.95 2.72 -10.87
CA LEU A 143 13.73 1.71 -11.91
C LEU A 143 14.90 1.74 -12.91
N THR A 144 16.09 1.37 -12.42
CA THR A 144 17.32 1.33 -13.22
C THR A 144 17.31 0.18 -14.22
N ASP A 145 18.19 0.21 -15.22
CA ASP A 145 18.23 -0.83 -16.25
C ASP A 145 18.51 -2.22 -15.65
N ASN A 146 19.32 -2.30 -14.58
CA ASN A 146 19.63 -3.55 -13.91
C ASN A 146 18.42 -4.19 -13.21
N VAL A 147 17.52 -3.38 -12.63
CA VAL A 147 16.35 -3.92 -11.94
C VAL A 147 15.14 -4.05 -12.85
N LYS A 148 15.07 -3.34 -13.99
CA LYS A 148 13.97 -3.47 -14.97
C LYS A 148 13.74 -4.91 -15.39
N GLU A 149 14.81 -5.65 -15.73
CA GLU A 149 14.69 -7.05 -16.10
C GLU A 149 14.03 -7.90 -15.01
N LYS A 150 14.32 -7.60 -13.74
CA LYS A 150 13.73 -8.30 -12.60
C LYS A 150 12.23 -7.99 -12.44
N TYR A 151 11.83 -6.73 -12.65
CA TYR A 151 10.41 -6.32 -12.67
C TYR A 151 9.67 -6.94 -13.86
N GLU A 152 10.33 -7.10 -15.00
CA GLU A 152 9.76 -7.78 -16.17
C GLU A 152 9.56 -9.27 -15.91
N GLN A 153 10.55 -9.95 -15.30
CA GLN A 153 10.47 -11.38 -14.95
C GLN A 153 9.29 -11.69 -14.02
N ILE A 154 8.91 -10.76 -13.14
CA ILE A 154 7.74 -10.93 -12.28
C ILE A 154 6.45 -10.33 -12.88
N GLY A 155 6.51 -9.85 -14.13
CA GLY A 155 5.34 -9.43 -14.92
C GLY A 155 4.74 -8.08 -14.53
N VAL A 156 5.52 -7.18 -13.87
CA VAL A 156 4.98 -5.90 -13.34
C VAL A 156 5.63 -4.65 -13.95
N LEU A 157 6.60 -4.81 -14.85
CA LEU A 157 7.30 -3.67 -15.47
C LEU A 157 6.34 -2.73 -16.24
N SER A 158 5.32 -3.29 -16.88
CA SER A 158 4.33 -2.50 -17.63
C SER A 158 3.59 -1.47 -16.78
N TYR A 159 3.50 -1.67 -15.46
CA TYR A 159 2.88 -0.70 -14.56
C TYR A 159 3.68 0.59 -14.42
N ALA A 160 4.95 0.59 -14.83
CA ALA A 160 5.77 1.81 -14.89
C ALA A 160 5.21 2.91 -15.81
N GLU A 161 4.29 2.56 -16.70
CA GLU A 161 3.63 3.52 -17.60
C GLU A 161 2.32 4.09 -17.01
N LEU A 162 1.91 3.64 -15.83
CA LEU A 162 0.76 4.20 -15.14
C LEU A 162 1.11 5.53 -14.46
N GLU A 163 0.07 6.26 -14.09
CA GLU A 163 0.23 7.52 -13.36
C GLU A 163 0.84 7.30 -11.97
N ASP A 164 1.83 8.12 -11.65
CA ASP A 164 2.41 8.20 -10.30
C ASP A 164 1.56 9.08 -9.37
N ASN A 165 1.99 9.21 -8.11
CA ASN A 165 1.25 10.01 -7.12
C ASN A 165 1.44 11.53 -7.27
N PHE A 166 2.20 12.00 -8.26
CA PHE A 166 2.43 13.45 -8.46
C PHE A 166 1.18 14.16 -8.99
N ASN A 167 0.43 13.48 -9.86
CA ASN A 167 -0.74 14.05 -10.54
C ASN A 167 -2.05 13.87 -9.73
N ILE A 168 -1.97 13.67 -8.41
CA ILE A 168 -3.15 13.57 -7.57
C ILE A 168 -3.89 14.91 -7.58
N ASP A 169 -5.15 14.89 -7.96
CA ASP A 169 -6.06 16.03 -7.77
C ASP A 169 -6.43 16.18 -6.30
N TRP A 170 -5.65 16.98 -5.60
CA TRP A 170 -5.86 17.24 -4.16
C TRP A 170 -7.17 17.96 -3.87
N ALA A 171 -7.68 18.75 -4.81
CA ALA A 171 -8.97 19.41 -4.66
C ALA A 171 -10.10 18.37 -4.68
N GLU A 172 -10.05 17.43 -5.61
CA GLU A 172 -11.00 16.32 -5.67
C GLU A 172 -10.90 15.40 -4.45
N MET A 173 -9.69 15.00 -4.07
CA MET A 173 -9.47 14.17 -2.87
C MET A 173 -9.88 14.84 -1.56
N SER A 174 -9.96 16.17 -1.53
CA SER A 174 -10.35 16.92 -0.33
C SER A 174 -11.87 17.07 -0.19
N LYS A 175 -12.64 16.72 -1.21
CA LYS A 175 -14.11 16.74 -1.11
C LYS A 175 -14.58 15.70 -0.10
N PRO A 176 -15.65 15.98 0.64
CA PRO A 176 -16.32 14.96 1.44
C PRO A 176 -16.71 13.76 0.58
N TYR A 177 -16.58 12.57 1.12
CA TYR A 177 -16.97 11.34 0.41
C TYR A 177 -18.47 11.23 0.19
N GLU A 178 -19.22 11.72 1.17
CA GLU A 178 -20.68 11.71 1.17
C GLU A 178 -21.20 13.11 1.55
N THR A 179 -22.40 13.41 1.12
CA THR A 179 -23.10 14.61 1.56
C THR A 179 -23.43 14.51 3.06
N GLN A 180 -23.62 15.64 3.73
CA GLN A 180 -24.03 15.68 5.14
C GLN A 180 -25.32 14.86 5.37
N GLU A 181 -26.23 14.87 4.41
CA GLU A 181 -27.49 14.11 4.45
C GLU A 181 -27.25 12.58 4.45
N GLU A 182 -26.32 12.09 3.63
CA GLU A 182 -25.96 10.67 3.59
C GLU A 182 -25.28 10.21 4.89
N ILE A 183 -24.44 11.06 5.47
CA ILE A 183 -23.80 10.81 6.77
C ILE A 183 -24.85 10.70 7.87
N GLU A 184 -25.79 11.65 7.94
CA GLU A 184 -26.88 11.65 8.93
C GLU A 184 -27.79 10.43 8.77
N LYS A 185 -28.08 10.03 7.54
CA LYS A 185 -28.84 8.81 7.25
C LYS A 185 -28.12 7.55 7.73
N ALA A 186 -26.82 7.46 7.50
CA ALA A 186 -26.01 6.33 7.98
C ALA A 186 -25.97 6.26 9.52
N ILE A 187 -25.81 7.41 10.19
CA ILE A 187 -25.85 7.49 11.66
C ILE A 187 -27.21 7.07 12.21
N ARG A 188 -28.30 7.50 11.59
CA ARG A 188 -29.67 7.10 12.00
C ARG A 188 -29.89 5.60 11.84
N LEU A 189 -29.42 4.99 10.76
CA LEU A 189 -29.52 3.55 10.55
C LEU A 189 -28.73 2.76 11.62
N LEU A 190 -27.53 3.20 11.96
CA LEU A 190 -26.73 2.58 13.02
C LEU A 190 -27.38 2.70 14.40
N SER A 191 -27.99 3.83 14.72
CA SER A 191 -28.71 4.02 15.98
C SER A 191 -29.96 3.11 16.08
N LEU A 192 -30.65 2.85 14.97
CA LEU A 192 -31.77 1.93 14.92
C LEU A 192 -31.37 0.46 15.12
N ILE A 193 -30.21 0.06 14.61
CA ILE A 193 -29.66 -1.29 14.80
C ILE A 193 -29.31 -1.52 16.28
N HIS A 194 -28.74 -0.53 16.96
CA HIS A 194 -28.41 -0.62 18.39
C HIS A 194 -29.64 -0.69 19.30
N ILE A 195 -30.77 -0.12 18.88
CA ILE A 195 -32.03 -0.15 19.64
C ILE A 195 -32.73 -1.51 19.45
N SER A 196 -32.48 -2.23 18.37
CA SER A 196 -33.16 -3.50 18.04
C SER A 196 -32.41 -4.76 18.54
N GLU A 197 -31.20 -4.64 19.09
CA GLU A 197 -30.57 -5.79 19.77
C GLU A 197 -31.29 -6.06 21.09
N PRO A 198 -31.94 -7.24 21.23
CA PRO A 198 -32.50 -7.61 22.51
C PRO A 198 -31.36 -7.78 23.50
N THR A 199 -31.44 -7.08 24.63
CA THR A 199 -30.59 -7.32 25.79
C THR A 199 -30.56 -8.82 26.06
N ARG A 200 -29.49 -9.52 25.67
CA ARG A 200 -29.23 -10.87 26.14
C ARG A 200 -28.98 -10.74 27.64
N HIS A 201 -30.04 -11.00 28.41
CA HIS A 201 -29.91 -11.25 29.82
C HIS A 201 -28.99 -12.45 29.99
N LEU A 202 -27.79 -12.21 30.51
CA LEU A 202 -26.95 -13.24 31.11
C LEU A 202 -27.73 -13.80 32.29
N LEU A 203 -28.22 -15.02 32.15
CA LEU A 203 -28.52 -15.94 33.26
C LEU A 203 -27.34 -16.88 33.40
#